data_ad48713ae1d54f3448f4c89cb59aad46
#
_entry.id   ad48713ae1d54f3448f4c89cb59aad46
#
_cell.length_a   1.000
_cell.length_b   1.000
_cell.length_c   1.000
_cell.angle_alpha   90.00
_cell.angle_beta   90.00
_cell.angle_gamma   90.00
#
_symmetry.space_group_name_H-M   'P 1'
#
loop_
_entity.id
_entity.type
_entity.pdbx_description
1 polymer ?
#
loop_
_entity_poly.entity_id
_entity_poly.type
_entity_poly.pdbx_seq_one_letter_code
_entity_poly.pdbx_strand_id
1 'polypeptide(L)'
;MSRIFRLQSPEAVQVAMDEFTEMGREGFLKRYGYGQSRDFLVRNPKNGDLCDSKAIAGVAYGKQYLNEGALAAKAFSGGEKTVVPTLEALGYEIVRIGADWSEEEVDAAVAEYFRMLQLEAEDARYNKTEHNSALRKKLTNRTKGSVEMKHSNISAVLSDLGLPFINGYKPRGNTQLLLRKAVQAFLNGHVSTVSKIVDALEEVKSPGEKNYKAVLVEPPSFRPSLNMSKTERRERVPRRFDYAARDEANRSLGRAGEEWVMGFEKHRLTELGVPELFDQVDWVSDRLGDGAGYDILSLDKDGLYRYIEVKTTNGSFETSFVISHNELEFSQEVAERFYLYRLFQFRRDPKLFILNGDISKQLSLKALDFRASFREQF
;
A
#
# COMPACT_ATOMS: atom_id res chain seq x y z
N MET A 1 -4.12 26.99 -39.21
CA MET A 1 -4.45 26.98 -37.78
C MET A 1 -5.45 25.86 -37.45
N SER A 2 -5.32 25.18 -36.34
CA SER A 2 -6.30 24.15 -35.91
C SER A 2 -7.65 24.80 -35.61
N ARG A 3 -8.77 24.17 -36.05
CA ARG A 3 -10.13 24.70 -35.82
C ARG A 3 -10.43 24.96 -34.35
N ILE A 4 -9.79 24.21 -33.42
CA ILE A 4 -10.03 24.33 -31.98
C ILE A 4 -9.76 25.77 -31.45
N PHE A 5 -8.87 26.53 -32.06
CA PHE A 5 -8.61 27.92 -31.65
C PHE A 5 -9.77 28.90 -31.94
N ARG A 6 -10.80 28.44 -32.70
CA ARG A 6 -12.03 29.20 -32.91
C ARG A 6 -13.04 29.05 -31.78
N LEU A 7 -12.78 28.12 -30.82
CA LEU A 7 -13.61 27.96 -29.61
C LEU A 7 -13.40 29.19 -28.73
N GLN A 8 -14.45 29.98 -28.55
CA GLN A 8 -14.44 31.23 -27.77
C GLN A 8 -15.61 31.38 -26.79
N SER A 9 -16.56 30.41 -26.75
CA SER A 9 -17.71 30.46 -25.86
C SER A 9 -17.48 29.62 -24.58
N PRO A 10 -17.35 30.25 -23.41
CA PRO A 10 -17.37 29.56 -22.11
C PRO A 10 -18.66 28.79 -21.90
N GLU A 11 -19.80 29.31 -22.35
CA GLU A 11 -21.10 28.66 -22.22
C GLU A 11 -21.13 27.34 -22.97
N ALA A 12 -20.55 27.27 -24.17
CA ALA A 12 -20.45 26.05 -24.96
C ALA A 12 -19.57 24.99 -24.23
N VAL A 13 -18.51 25.41 -23.58
CA VAL A 13 -17.66 24.55 -22.75
C VAL A 13 -18.44 24.02 -21.56
N GLN A 14 -19.19 24.88 -20.87
CA GLN A 14 -19.99 24.47 -19.71
C GLN A 14 -21.11 23.47 -20.12
N VAL A 15 -21.79 23.70 -21.25
CA VAL A 15 -22.80 22.76 -21.78
C VAL A 15 -22.17 21.39 -22.06
N ALA A 16 -20.97 21.34 -22.61
CA ALA A 16 -20.24 20.09 -22.82
C ALA A 16 -19.87 19.39 -21.52
N MET A 17 -19.52 20.14 -20.47
CA MET A 17 -19.23 19.60 -19.13
C MET A 17 -20.50 19.09 -18.43
N ASP A 18 -21.62 19.80 -18.58
CA ASP A 18 -22.90 19.38 -18.02
C ASP A 18 -23.32 18.04 -18.65
N GLU A 19 -23.22 17.91 -19.97
CA GLU A 19 -23.48 16.66 -20.69
C GLU A 19 -22.51 15.54 -20.28
N PHE A 20 -21.22 15.86 -20.06
CA PHE A 20 -20.24 14.90 -19.56
C PHE A 20 -20.62 14.37 -18.17
N THR A 21 -21.10 15.24 -17.29
CA THR A 21 -21.54 14.86 -15.94
C THR A 21 -22.80 13.99 -16.00
N GLU A 22 -23.76 14.34 -16.85
CA GLU A 22 -25.03 13.60 -17.00
C GLU A 22 -24.80 12.20 -17.58
N MET A 23 -23.99 12.07 -18.63
CA MET A 23 -23.74 10.78 -19.31
C MET A 23 -22.71 9.90 -18.59
N GLY A 24 -21.92 10.47 -17.69
CA GLY A 24 -20.72 9.86 -17.15
C GLY A 24 -19.57 9.79 -18.17
N ARG A 25 -18.34 9.67 -17.63
CA ARG A 25 -17.11 9.71 -18.42
C ARG A 25 -17.08 8.72 -19.59
N GLU A 26 -17.41 7.46 -19.33
CA GLU A 26 -17.34 6.40 -20.35
C GLU A 26 -18.39 6.59 -21.43
N GLY A 27 -19.61 6.94 -21.04
CA GLY A 27 -20.70 7.21 -21.97
C GLY A 27 -20.37 8.37 -22.92
N PHE A 28 -19.89 9.48 -22.35
CA PHE A 28 -19.51 10.66 -23.12
C PHE A 28 -18.37 10.39 -24.10
N LEU A 29 -17.28 9.77 -23.63
CA LEU A 29 -16.13 9.46 -24.48
C LEU A 29 -16.49 8.51 -25.61
N LYS A 30 -17.31 7.49 -25.34
CA LYS A 30 -17.80 6.55 -26.35
C LYS A 30 -18.68 7.24 -27.38
N ARG A 31 -19.62 8.08 -26.93
CA ARG A 31 -20.54 8.80 -27.84
C ARG A 31 -19.80 9.66 -28.84
N TYR A 32 -18.77 10.38 -28.42
CA TYR A 32 -18.05 11.33 -29.25
C TYR A 32 -16.73 10.77 -29.86
N GLY A 33 -16.43 9.49 -29.61
CA GLY A 33 -15.26 8.81 -30.18
C GLY A 33 -13.92 9.30 -29.63
N TYR A 34 -13.86 9.72 -28.36
CA TYR A 34 -12.65 10.12 -27.68
C TYR A 34 -12.08 9.03 -26.81
N GLY A 35 -10.75 8.98 -26.69
CA GLY A 35 -10.05 8.24 -25.67
C GLY A 35 -9.89 9.06 -24.39
N GLN A 36 -9.54 8.40 -23.29
CA GLN A 36 -9.26 9.07 -22.02
C GLN A 36 -8.03 9.97 -22.13
N SER A 37 -8.13 11.16 -21.55
CA SER A 37 -7.01 12.10 -21.45
C SER A 37 -5.93 11.52 -20.54
N ARG A 38 -4.67 11.57 -20.98
CA ARG A 38 -3.51 11.06 -20.24
C ARG A 38 -2.78 12.14 -19.46
N ASP A 39 -2.75 13.37 -20.00
CA ASP A 39 -1.87 14.43 -19.51
C ASP A 39 -2.65 15.65 -19.00
N PHE A 40 -3.83 15.94 -19.55
CA PHE A 40 -4.58 17.14 -19.26
C PHE A 40 -6.07 16.86 -19.00
N LEU A 41 -6.56 17.29 -17.86
CA LEU A 41 -7.98 17.34 -17.54
C LEU A 41 -8.41 18.80 -17.38
N VAL A 42 -9.68 19.09 -17.50
CA VAL A 42 -10.28 20.40 -17.22
C VAL A 42 -11.24 20.26 -16.03
N ARG A 43 -11.16 21.21 -15.09
CA ARG A 43 -12.04 21.23 -13.92
C ARG A 43 -13.38 21.86 -14.27
N ASN A 44 -14.47 21.16 -13.94
CA ASN A 44 -15.81 21.74 -14.02
C ASN A 44 -16.02 22.71 -12.83
N PRO A 45 -16.21 24.01 -13.07
CA PRO A 45 -16.35 24.98 -12.00
C PRO A 45 -17.63 24.81 -11.16
N LYS A 46 -18.67 24.14 -11.68
CA LYS A 46 -19.94 23.94 -10.96
C LYS A 46 -19.84 22.89 -9.86
N ASN A 47 -19.11 21.79 -10.09
CA ASN A 47 -19.07 20.64 -9.18
C ASN A 47 -17.67 20.19 -8.79
N GLY A 48 -16.61 20.77 -9.39
CA GLY A 48 -15.21 20.41 -9.15
C GLY A 48 -14.73 19.13 -9.84
N ASP A 49 -15.56 18.46 -10.61
CA ASP A 49 -15.21 17.26 -11.34
C ASP A 49 -14.15 17.50 -12.41
N LEU A 50 -13.34 16.47 -12.67
CA LEU A 50 -12.30 16.51 -13.69
C LEU A 50 -12.81 15.82 -14.97
N CYS A 51 -12.89 16.60 -16.05
CA CYS A 51 -13.34 16.16 -17.36
C CYS A 51 -12.17 16.00 -18.33
N ASP A 52 -12.30 15.13 -19.32
CA ASP A 52 -11.28 14.92 -20.35
C ASP A 52 -11.16 16.16 -21.27
N SER A 53 -10.13 16.98 -21.07
CA SER A 53 -9.99 18.31 -21.68
C SER A 53 -10.14 18.31 -23.21
N LYS A 54 -9.56 17.31 -23.88
CA LYS A 54 -9.65 17.19 -25.34
C LYS A 54 -11.08 16.88 -25.80
N ALA A 55 -11.78 16.00 -25.10
CA ALA A 55 -13.15 15.63 -25.43
C ALA A 55 -14.10 16.82 -25.17
N ILE A 56 -13.95 17.48 -24.02
CA ILE A 56 -14.73 18.69 -23.70
C ILE A 56 -14.54 19.76 -24.75
N ALA A 57 -13.30 20.11 -25.10
CA ALA A 57 -13.02 21.14 -26.08
C ALA A 57 -13.61 20.81 -27.47
N GLY A 58 -13.48 19.56 -27.91
CA GLY A 58 -14.02 19.14 -29.22
C GLY A 58 -15.54 19.12 -29.27
N VAL A 59 -16.21 18.75 -28.20
CA VAL A 59 -17.68 18.77 -28.09
C VAL A 59 -18.18 20.21 -27.96
N ALA A 60 -17.53 21.01 -27.11
CA ALA A 60 -17.83 22.43 -26.96
C ALA A 60 -17.75 23.20 -28.29
N TYR A 61 -16.76 22.87 -29.13
CA TYR A 61 -16.70 23.43 -30.49
C TYR A 61 -18.00 23.19 -31.27
N GLY A 62 -18.53 21.96 -31.24
CA GLY A 62 -19.81 21.65 -31.88
C GLY A 62 -21.02 22.31 -31.25
N LYS A 63 -20.98 22.60 -29.94
CA LYS A 63 -22.04 23.38 -29.28
C LYS A 63 -22.00 24.85 -29.69
N GLN A 64 -20.81 25.41 -29.95
CA GLN A 64 -20.67 26.77 -30.49
C GLN A 64 -20.97 26.86 -31.98
N TYR A 65 -20.61 25.84 -32.73
CA TYR A 65 -20.77 25.81 -34.21
C TYR A 65 -21.71 24.65 -34.60
N LEU A 66 -23.00 24.80 -34.38
CA LEU A 66 -24.01 23.76 -34.59
C LEU A 66 -23.99 23.14 -35.98
N ASN A 67 -23.66 23.94 -37.03
CA ASN A 67 -23.59 23.48 -38.41
C ASN A 67 -22.34 22.64 -38.70
N GLU A 68 -21.27 22.78 -37.88
CA GLU A 68 -20.00 22.05 -38.08
C GLU A 68 -19.97 20.77 -37.22
N GLY A 69 -20.72 20.75 -36.12
CA GLY A 69 -20.76 19.63 -35.17
C GLY A 69 -19.49 19.51 -34.33
N ALA A 70 -19.46 18.47 -33.48
CA ALA A 70 -18.29 18.20 -32.62
C ALA A 70 -17.05 17.83 -33.45
N LEU A 71 -15.90 18.34 -33.07
CA LEU A 71 -14.64 17.98 -33.73
C LEU A 71 -14.28 16.53 -33.43
N ALA A 72 -13.90 15.78 -34.43
CA ALA A 72 -13.39 14.41 -34.22
C ALA A 72 -12.04 14.42 -33.49
N ALA A 73 -11.77 13.40 -32.68
CA ALA A 73 -10.56 13.29 -31.87
C ALA A 73 -9.25 13.40 -32.70
N LYS A 74 -9.27 12.99 -33.95
CA LYS A 74 -8.11 13.09 -34.88
C LYS A 74 -7.94 14.48 -35.53
N ALA A 75 -8.91 15.37 -35.43
CA ALA A 75 -8.90 16.67 -36.11
C ALA A 75 -8.00 17.72 -35.43
N PHE A 76 -7.59 17.49 -34.20
CA PHE A 76 -6.74 18.42 -33.43
C PHE A 76 -5.92 17.71 -32.36
N SER A 77 -4.86 18.37 -31.89
CA SER A 77 -4.03 17.91 -30.77
C SER A 77 -4.67 18.26 -29.43
N GLY A 78 -4.50 17.42 -28.39
CA GLY A 78 -5.03 17.64 -27.04
C GLY A 78 -4.04 18.25 -26.03
N GLY A 79 -2.88 18.76 -26.49
CA GLY A 79 -1.78 19.11 -25.60
C GLY A 79 -1.63 20.61 -25.31
N GLU A 80 -0.49 20.93 -24.66
CA GLU A 80 -0.05 22.26 -24.22
C GLU A 80 -0.13 23.35 -25.30
N LYS A 81 0.01 22.99 -26.57
CA LYS A 81 0.03 23.96 -27.70
C LYS A 81 -1.33 24.22 -28.30
N THR A 82 -2.38 23.55 -27.83
CA THR A 82 -3.72 23.63 -28.46
C THR A 82 -4.85 23.72 -27.44
N VAL A 83 -5.32 22.60 -26.90
CA VAL A 83 -6.48 22.55 -26.01
C VAL A 83 -6.22 23.31 -24.70
N VAL A 84 -5.03 23.17 -24.12
CA VAL A 84 -4.68 23.84 -22.87
C VAL A 84 -4.86 25.36 -22.99
N PRO A 85 -4.16 26.07 -23.87
CA PRO A 85 -4.29 27.53 -23.96
C PRO A 85 -5.69 27.98 -24.41
N THR A 86 -6.42 27.15 -25.17
CA THR A 86 -7.79 27.47 -25.57
C THR A 86 -8.75 27.48 -24.39
N LEU A 87 -8.68 26.48 -23.51
CA LEU A 87 -9.55 26.40 -22.34
C LEU A 87 -9.12 27.37 -21.21
N GLU A 88 -7.80 27.57 -21.01
CA GLU A 88 -7.29 28.56 -20.06
C GLU A 88 -7.69 29.98 -20.43
N ALA A 89 -7.66 30.34 -21.74
CA ALA A 89 -8.12 31.63 -22.23
C ALA A 89 -9.63 31.87 -22.00
N LEU A 90 -10.41 30.80 -21.87
CA LEU A 90 -11.83 30.84 -21.52
C LEU A 90 -12.09 30.79 -20.01
N GLY A 91 -11.04 30.86 -19.18
CA GLY A 91 -11.14 30.91 -17.72
C GLY A 91 -11.27 29.56 -17.05
N TYR A 92 -11.03 28.44 -17.77
CA TYR A 92 -11.09 27.11 -17.19
C TYR A 92 -9.75 26.66 -16.65
N GLU A 93 -9.78 26.01 -15.49
CA GLU A 93 -8.62 25.45 -14.82
C GLU A 93 -8.21 24.12 -15.48
N ILE A 94 -6.97 24.03 -15.96
CA ILE A 94 -6.39 22.81 -16.51
C ILE A 94 -5.56 22.08 -15.47
N VAL A 95 -5.93 20.82 -15.22
CA VAL A 95 -5.21 19.91 -14.34
C VAL A 95 -4.23 19.08 -15.17
N ARG A 96 -2.94 19.26 -14.90
CA ARG A 96 -1.87 18.51 -15.53
C ARG A 96 -1.64 17.20 -14.80
N ILE A 97 -2.00 16.07 -15.42
CA ILE A 97 -1.79 14.73 -14.86
C ILE A 97 -0.30 14.41 -15.01
N GLY A 98 0.31 13.94 -13.90
CA GLY A 98 1.72 13.54 -13.94
C GLY A 98 2.72 14.68 -13.76
N ALA A 99 2.29 15.92 -13.52
CA ALA A 99 3.20 16.97 -13.06
C ALA A 99 3.91 16.54 -11.76
N ASP A 100 5.20 16.87 -11.62
CA ASP A 100 5.95 16.59 -10.41
C ASP A 100 5.29 17.22 -9.19
N TRP A 101 5.38 16.54 -8.07
CA TRP A 101 4.87 17.05 -6.80
C TRP A 101 5.86 18.09 -6.26
N SER A 102 5.35 19.26 -5.84
CA SER A 102 6.17 20.24 -5.12
C SER A 102 6.49 19.77 -3.70
N GLU A 103 7.47 20.43 -3.05
CA GLU A 103 7.81 20.14 -1.64
C GLU A 103 6.59 20.34 -0.73
N GLU A 104 5.87 21.45 -0.89
CA GLU A 104 4.69 21.77 -0.09
C GLU A 104 3.57 20.74 -0.29
N GLU A 105 3.36 20.27 -1.51
CA GLU A 105 2.37 19.24 -1.80
C GLU A 105 2.75 17.89 -1.17
N VAL A 106 4.04 17.53 -1.21
CA VAL A 106 4.55 16.30 -0.59
C VAL A 106 4.44 16.39 0.91
N ASP A 107 4.82 17.51 1.52
CA ASP A 107 4.74 17.74 2.97
C ASP A 107 3.28 17.70 3.46
N ALA A 108 2.37 18.31 2.73
CA ALA A 108 0.94 18.24 3.04
C ALA A 108 0.39 16.82 2.96
N ALA A 109 0.83 16.02 1.98
CA ALA A 109 0.43 14.62 1.85
C ALA A 109 1.00 13.76 2.98
N VAL A 110 2.25 13.99 3.39
CA VAL A 110 2.90 13.30 4.52
C VAL A 110 2.19 13.64 5.83
N ALA A 111 1.93 14.92 6.10
CA ALA A 111 1.23 15.34 7.31
C ALA A 111 -0.18 14.74 7.41
N GLU A 112 -0.95 14.72 6.31
CA GLU A 112 -2.29 14.14 6.29
C GLU A 112 -2.24 12.61 6.45
N TYR A 113 -1.23 11.95 5.88
CA TYR A 113 -1.02 10.53 6.07
C TYR A 113 -0.78 10.17 7.54
N PHE A 114 0.13 10.88 8.23
CA PHE A 114 0.41 10.63 9.64
C PHE A 114 -0.78 10.99 10.55
N ARG A 115 -1.61 11.96 10.18
CA ARG A 115 -2.87 12.22 10.87
C ARG A 115 -3.83 11.02 10.80
N MET A 116 -3.98 10.41 9.62
CA MET A 116 -4.78 9.19 9.48
C MET A 116 -4.16 8.01 10.23
N LEU A 117 -2.83 7.87 10.22
CA LEU A 117 -2.12 6.82 10.94
C LEU A 117 -2.30 6.96 12.46
N GLN A 118 -2.34 8.19 12.97
CA GLN A 118 -2.67 8.46 14.37
C GLN A 118 -4.09 8.03 14.71
N LEU A 119 -5.08 8.32 13.86
CA LEU A 119 -6.46 7.87 14.07
C LEU A 119 -6.55 6.33 14.09
N GLU A 120 -5.77 5.62 13.27
CA GLU A 120 -5.69 4.15 13.36
C GLU A 120 -5.07 3.69 14.68
N ALA A 121 -4.05 4.38 15.18
CA ALA A 121 -3.43 4.08 16.48
C ALA A 121 -4.40 4.27 17.65
N GLU A 122 -5.24 5.29 17.58
CA GLU A 122 -6.27 5.62 18.58
C GLU A 122 -7.55 4.76 18.44
N ASP A 123 -7.60 3.78 17.52
CA ASP A 123 -8.80 3.02 17.17
C ASP A 123 -10.00 3.90 16.74
N ALA A 124 -9.74 5.12 16.32
CA ALA A 124 -10.76 6.07 15.88
C ALA A 124 -11.28 5.75 14.48
N ARG A 125 -12.59 5.84 14.29
CA ARG A 125 -13.18 5.70 12.95
C ARG A 125 -12.89 6.93 12.11
N TYR A 126 -12.43 6.73 10.87
CA TYR A 126 -12.21 7.79 9.90
C TYR A 126 -12.51 7.31 8.47
N ASN A 127 -12.70 8.26 7.56
CA ASN A 127 -13.02 7.97 6.16
C ASN A 127 -11.88 8.48 5.25
N LYS A 128 -11.11 7.57 4.66
CA LYS A 128 -10.00 7.88 3.74
C LYS A 128 -10.42 8.77 2.56
N THR A 129 -11.65 8.61 2.07
CA THR A 129 -12.16 9.43 0.95
C THR A 129 -12.37 10.88 1.38
N GLU A 130 -12.84 11.12 2.60
CA GLU A 130 -12.98 12.47 3.15
C GLU A 130 -11.62 13.14 3.35
N HIS A 131 -10.65 12.42 3.95
CA HIS A 131 -9.27 12.88 4.11
C HIS A 131 -8.63 13.21 2.75
N ASN A 132 -8.78 12.33 1.76
CA ASN A 132 -8.32 12.57 0.40
C ASN A 132 -8.97 13.83 -0.21
N SER A 133 -10.28 14.00 -0.06
CA SER A 133 -11.00 15.18 -0.55
C SER A 133 -10.55 16.47 0.14
N ALA A 134 -10.37 16.44 1.46
CA ALA A 134 -9.87 17.58 2.23
C ALA A 134 -8.43 17.96 1.84
N LEU A 135 -7.56 16.98 1.65
CA LEU A 135 -6.20 17.21 1.19
C LEU A 135 -6.17 17.81 -0.22
N ARG A 136 -6.97 17.28 -1.17
CA ARG A 136 -7.02 17.83 -2.54
C ARG A 136 -7.46 19.29 -2.62
N LYS A 137 -8.23 19.78 -1.68
CA LYS A 137 -8.58 21.22 -1.60
C LYS A 137 -7.37 22.12 -1.30
N LYS A 138 -6.33 21.55 -0.69
CA LYS A 138 -5.08 22.26 -0.36
C LYS A 138 -4.00 22.07 -1.43
N LEU A 139 -4.15 21.04 -2.30
CA LEU A 139 -3.19 20.71 -3.34
C LEU A 139 -3.57 21.36 -4.67
N THR A 140 -2.57 21.74 -5.43
CA THR A 140 -2.78 22.29 -6.77
C THR A 140 -2.97 21.15 -7.77
N ASN A 141 -4.22 20.97 -8.24
CA ASN A 141 -4.51 20.12 -9.39
C ASN A 141 -4.20 18.62 -9.25
N ARG A 142 -4.43 18.02 -8.05
CA ARG A 142 -4.23 16.58 -7.85
C ARG A 142 -5.53 15.80 -7.94
N THR A 143 -5.49 14.67 -8.66
CA THR A 143 -6.62 13.74 -8.73
C THR A 143 -6.70 12.88 -7.48
N LYS A 144 -7.88 12.27 -7.21
CA LYS A 144 -8.08 11.32 -6.12
C LYS A 144 -7.06 10.17 -6.20
N GLY A 145 -6.89 9.58 -7.39
CA GLY A 145 -5.95 8.47 -7.61
C GLY A 145 -4.48 8.88 -7.43
N SER A 146 -4.10 10.13 -7.79
CA SER A 146 -2.75 10.65 -7.57
C SER A 146 -2.42 10.74 -6.07
N VAL A 147 -3.37 11.18 -5.24
CA VAL A 147 -3.21 11.24 -3.78
C VAL A 147 -3.16 9.84 -3.17
N GLU A 148 -4.04 8.92 -3.60
CA GLU A 148 -4.02 7.52 -3.14
C GLU A 148 -2.69 6.83 -3.50
N MET A 149 -2.15 7.09 -4.70
CA MET A 149 -0.85 6.59 -5.10
C MET A 149 0.27 7.17 -4.23
N LYS A 150 0.23 8.48 -3.91
CA LYS A 150 1.21 9.12 -3.03
C LYS A 150 1.15 8.52 -1.61
N HIS A 151 -0.03 8.27 -1.06
CA HIS A 151 -0.19 7.59 0.22
C HIS A 151 0.36 6.15 0.17
N SER A 152 0.13 5.42 -0.91
CA SER A 152 0.73 4.08 -1.10
C SER A 152 2.27 4.13 -1.21
N ASN A 153 2.83 5.21 -1.77
CA ASN A 153 4.27 5.44 -1.78
C ASN A 153 4.82 5.80 -0.38
N ILE A 154 4.06 6.54 0.44
CA ILE A 154 4.43 6.78 1.86
C ILE A 154 4.45 5.45 2.61
N SER A 155 3.44 4.59 2.43
CA SER A 155 3.42 3.24 3.00
C SER A 155 4.66 2.43 2.60
N ALA A 156 5.15 2.55 1.35
CA ALA A 156 6.37 1.88 0.93
C ALA A 156 7.61 2.41 1.64
N VAL A 157 7.70 3.72 1.86
CA VAL A 157 8.81 4.31 2.63
C VAL A 157 8.79 3.85 4.08
N LEU A 158 7.62 3.83 4.72
CA LEU A 158 7.48 3.34 6.11
C LEU A 158 7.79 1.85 6.19
N SER A 159 7.31 1.04 5.26
CA SER A 159 7.64 -0.39 5.17
C SER A 159 9.15 -0.64 5.00
N ASP A 160 9.83 0.15 4.14
CA ASP A 160 11.31 0.09 3.99
C ASP A 160 12.06 0.44 5.28
N LEU A 161 11.47 1.29 6.12
CA LEU A 161 11.97 1.65 7.46
C LEU A 161 11.53 0.66 8.54
N GLY A 162 10.73 -0.34 8.17
CA GLY A 162 10.12 -1.31 9.07
C GLY A 162 9.10 -0.69 10.02
N LEU A 163 8.48 0.43 9.69
CA LEU A 163 7.45 1.11 10.47
C LEU A 163 6.05 0.66 10.04
N PRO A 164 5.05 0.67 10.94
CA PRO A 164 3.67 0.41 10.58
C PRO A 164 3.16 1.46 9.58
N PHE A 165 2.21 1.05 8.75
CA PHE A 165 1.59 1.91 7.75
C PHE A 165 0.07 1.69 7.71
N ILE A 166 -0.66 2.64 7.11
CA ILE A 166 -2.12 2.64 7.05
C ILE A 166 -2.63 1.40 6.32
N ASN A 167 -3.51 0.63 6.96
CA ASN A 167 -4.17 -0.52 6.36
C ASN A 167 -4.97 -0.10 5.11
N GLY A 168 -4.77 -0.81 4.00
CA GLY A 168 -5.43 -0.56 2.71
C GLY A 168 -4.72 0.46 1.80
N TYR A 169 -3.66 1.15 2.23
CA TYR A 169 -2.70 1.80 1.35
C TYR A 169 -1.50 0.86 1.14
N LYS A 170 -1.66 -0.08 0.20
CA LYS A 170 -0.62 -1.08 -0.13
C LYS A 170 0.69 -0.40 -0.50
N PRO A 171 1.83 -0.82 0.08
CA PRO A 171 3.14 -0.30 -0.27
C PRO A 171 3.40 -0.41 -1.77
N ARG A 172 3.68 0.72 -2.42
CA ARG A 172 4.05 0.78 -3.83
C ARG A 172 5.43 1.40 -3.96
N GLY A 173 6.38 0.63 -4.44
CA GLY A 173 7.73 1.08 -4.74
C GLY A 173 7.78 2.19 -5.79
N ASN A 174 8.96 2.53 -6.26
CA ASN A 174 9.21 3.64 -7.18
C ASN A 174 8.90 5.00 -6.55
N THR A 175 9.40 5.20 -5.33
CA THR A 175 9.21 6.42 -4.54
C THR A 175 10.23 7.48 -4.96
N GLN A 176 9.76 8.70 -5.21
CA GLN A 176 10.62 9.86 -5.49
C GLN A 176 11.51 10.19 -4.29
N LEU A 177 12.74 10.66 -4.53
CA LEU A 177 13.67 11.07 -3.49
C LEU A 177 13.08 12.16 -2.58
N LEU A 178 12.37 13.12 -3.16
CA LEU A 178 11.68 14.18 -2.43
C LEU A 178 10.72 13.62 -1.37
N LEU A 179 9.92 12.59 -1.73
CA LEU A 179 9.01 11.96 -0.78
C LEU A 179 9.76 11.28 0.38
N ARG A 180 10.86 10.58 0.09
CA ARG A 180 11.68 9.95 1.14
C ARG A 180 12.23 10.97 2.11
N LYS A 181 12.74 12.11 1.59
CA LYS A 181 13.23 13.22 2.40
C LYS A 181 12.13 13.84 3.28
N ALA A 182 10.95 14.08 2.72
CA ALA A 182 9.81 14.63 3.45
C ALA A 182 9.31 13.71 4.57
N VAL A 183 9.16 12.41 4.30
CA VAL A 183 8.81 11.42 5.33
C VAL A 183 9.85 11.42 6.45
N GLN A 184 11.14 11.42 6.10
CA GLN A 184 12.20 11.45 7.08
C GLN A 184 12.25 12.74 7.89
N ALA A 185 12.04 13.90 7.27
CA ALA A 185 11.93 15.18 7.95
C ALA A 185 10.77 15.18 8.96
N PHE A 186 9.63 14.64 8.55
CA PHE A 186 8.47 14.48 9.43
C PHE A 186 8.78 13.59 10.64
N LEU A 187 9.37 12.42 10.40
CA LEU A 187 9.77 11.48 11.47
C LEU A 187 10.72 12.13 12.47
N ASN A 188 11.73 12.87 11.97
CA ASN A 188 12.70 13.56 12.82
C ASN A 188 12.11 14.75 13.59
N GLY A 189 11.16 15.47 12.99
CA GLY A 189 10.51 16.62 13.61
C GLY A 189 9.43 16.24 14.64
N HIS A 190 8.93 14.99 14.58
CA HIS A 190 7.79 14.53 15.40
C HIS A 190 8.08 13.23 16.15
N VAL A 191 9.32 13.01 16.59
CA VAL A 191 9.79 11.74 17.19
C VAL A 191 8.84 11.23 18.29
N SER A 192 8.49 12.08 19.26
CA SER A 192 7.60 11.70 20.38
C SER A 192 6.20 11.27 19.92
N THR A 193 5.63 11.99 18.95
CA THR A 193 4.28 11.66 18.43
C THR A 193 4.34 10.35 17.62
N VAL A 194 5.35 10.21 16.78
CA VAL A 194 5.52 9.00 15.97
C VAL A 194 5.78 7.78 16.83
N SER A 195 6.63 7.87 17.89
CA SER A 195 6.82 6.76 18.83
C SER A 195 5.50 6.32 19.45
N LYS A 196 4.68 7.25 19.96
CA LYS A 196 3.37 6.92 20.53
C LYS A 196 2.43 6.23 19.53
N ILE A 197 2.44 6.68 18.27
CA ILE A 197 1.65 6.04 17.20
C ILE A 197 2.14 4.61 16.96
N VAL A 198 3.44 4.41 16.86
CA VAL A 198 4.05 3.09 16.63
C VAL A 198 3.77 2.17 17.80
N ASP A 199 4.02 2.61 19.03
CA ASP A 199 3.78 1.83 20.27
C ASP A 199 2.30 1.41 20.34
N ALA A 200 1.37 2.31 20.07
CA ALA A 200 -0.06 2.00 20.08
C ALA A 200 -0.48 1.03 18.98
N LEU A 201 0.13 1.12 17.78
CA LEU A 201 -0.16 0.19 16.67
C LEU A 201 0.46 -1.19 16.88
N GLU A 202 1.59 -1.28 17.56
CA GLU A 202 2.30 -2.53 17.88
C GLU A 202 1.87 -3.12 19.26
N GLU A 203 1.01 -2.42 19.99
CA GLU A 203 0.51 -2.90 21.29
C GLU A 203 -0.13 -4.30 21.18
N VAL A 204 0.32 -5.21 22.02
CA VAL A 204 -0.21 -6.57 22.09
C VAL A 204 -1.55 -6.55 22.81
N LYS A 205 -2.63 -6.72 22.05
CA LYS A 205 -3.95 -7.04 22.60
C LYS A 205 -4.31 -8.44 22.16
N SER A 206 -4.51 -9.35 23.10
CA SER A 206 -5.02 -10.68 22.75
C SER A 206 -6.37 -10.52 22.06
N PRO A 207 -6.55 -11.11 20.87
CA PRO A 207 -7.85 -11.13 20.23
C PRO A 207 -8.85 -11.82 21.15
N GLY A 208 -10.10 -11.32 21.19
CA GLY A 208 -11.19 -11.88 21.97
C GLY A 208 -11.52 -13.35 21.64
N GLU A 209 -12.79 -13.74 21.68
CA GLU A 209 -13.20 -15.12 21.35
C GLU A 209 -12.57 -15.62 20.04
N LYS A 210 -11.87 -16.76 20.15
CA LYS A 210 -11.04 -17.33 19.09
C LYS A 210 -11.91 -18.18 18.14
N ASN A 211 -12.44 -17.60 17.09
CA ASN A 211 -13.11 -18.37 16.04
C ASN A 211 -12.10 -18.84 14.99
N TYR A 212 -11.39 -19.92 15.28
CA TYR A 212 -10.34 -20.44 14.38
C TYR A 212 -10.83 -20.87 12.99
N LYS A 213 -12.13 -21.18 12.80
CA LYS A 213 -12.68 -21.55 11.49
C LYS A 213 -12.74 -20.38 10.51
N ALA A 214 -12.96 -19.17 11.01
CA ALA A 214 -13.13 -17.97 10.19
C ALA A 214 -11.83 -17.22 9.89
N VAL A 215 -10.71 -17.63 10.49
CA VAL A 215 -9.43 -16.88 10.37
C VAL A 215 -8.58 -17.33 9.20
N LEU A 216 -8.73 -18.57 8.74
CA LEU A 216 -7.93 -19.11 7.64
C LEU A 216 -8.36 -18.49 6.31
N VAL A 217 -7.42 -17.90 5.61
CA VAL A 217 -7.63 -17.29 4.29
C VAL A 217 -6.63 -17.87 3.28
N GLU A 218 -6.99 -17.80 2.00
CA GLU A 218 -6.08 -18.20 0.93
C GLU A 218 -4.82 -17.34 0.92
N PRO A 219 -3.63 -17.92 0.73
CA PRO A 219 -2.42 -17.16 0.52
C PRO A 219 -2.59 -16.19 -0.66
N PRO A 220 -2.08 -14.95 -0.57
CA PRO A 220 -2.16 -14.04 -1.68
C PRO A 220 -1.42 -14.61 -2.90
N SER A 221 -1.98 -14.41 -4.11
CA SER A 221 -1.31 -14.80 -5.35
C SER A 221 -0.07 -13.93 -5.56
N PHE A 222 1.10 -14.48 -5.33
CA PHE A 222 2.37 -13.80 -5.55
C PHE A 222 2.68 -13.77 -7.05
N ARG A 223 2.63 -12.59 -7.66
CA ARG A 223 3.26 -12.36 -8.95
C ARG A 223 4.69 -11.90 -8.67
N PRO A 224 5.72 -12.57 -9.19
CA PRO A 224 7.08 -12.06 -9.10
C PRO A 224 7.10 -10.63 -9.64
N SER A 225 7.54 -9.67 -8.83
CA SER A 225 7.77 -8.32 -9.31
C SER A 225 8.95 -8.39 -10.29
N LEU A 226 8.67 -8.32 -11.59
CA LEU A 226 9.66 -8.34 -12.66
C LEU A 226 10.53 -7.07 -12.72
N ASN A 227 10.33 -6.12 -11.83
CA ASN A 227 11.08 -4.87 -11.78
C ASN A 227 11.62 -4.57 -10.38
N MET A 228 12.64 -5.30 -9.97
CA MET A 228 13.63 -4.69 -9.09
C MET A 228 14.49 -3.77 -9.96
N SER A 229 14.12 -2.49 -10.06
CA SER A 229 14.98 -1.49 -10.66
C SER A 229 16.32 -1.49 -9.92
N LYS A 230 17.40 -1.59 -10.71
CA LYS A 230 18.76 -1.51 -10.23
C LYS A 230 18.90 -0.29 -9.31
N THR A 231 19.25 -0.59 -8.07
CA THR A 231 20.03 0.25 -7.15
C THR A 231 20.09 1.75 -7.43
N GLU A 232 19.04 2.49 -7.10
CA GLU A 232 19.23 3.88 -6.70
C GLU A 232 20.06 3.88 -5.42
N ARG A 233 21.18 4.63 -5.41
CA ARG A 233 22.01 4.82 -4.23
C ARG A 233 21.11 5.24 -3.07
N ARG A 234 20.90 4.33 -2.13
CA ARG A 234 20.15 4.61 -0.91
C ARG A 234 20.97 5.63 -0.12
N GLU A 235 20.51 6.88 -0.05
CA GLU A 235 20.98 7.80 0.97
C GLU A 235 20.64 7.15 2.32
N ARG A 236 21.68 6.91 3.12
CA ARG A 236 21.55 6.36 4.46
C ARG A 236 20.94 7.43 5.34
N VAL A 237 19.68 7.25 5.68
CA VAL A 237 19.00 8.16 6.57
C VAL A 237 19.33 7.77 8.01
N PRO A 238 19.83 8.70 8.87
CA PRO A 238 20.09 8.42 10.27
C PRO A 238 18.80 8.01 10.98
N ARG A 239 18.82 6.86 11.64
CA ARG A 239 17.67 6.33 12.39
C ARG A 239 17.80 6.77 13.85
N ARG A 240 16.85 7.55 14.37
CA ARG A 240 16.76 7.99 15.78
C ARG A 240 15.59 7.37 16.52
N PHE A 241 15.16 6.16 16.17
CA PHE A 241 14.14 5.44 16.91
C PHE A 241 14.78 4.55 17.98
N ASP A 242 14.10 4.41 19.12
CA ASP A 242 14.51 3.48 20.16
C ASP A 242 14.25 2.04 19.69
N TYR A 243 15.32 1.40 19.20
CA TYR A 243 15.27 0.03 18.70
C TYR A 243 15.03 -0.98 19.80
N ALA A 244 15.53 -0.72 21.03
CA ALA A 244 15.38 -1.69 22.14
C ALA A 244 13.93 -1.84 22.57
N ALA A 245 13.19 -0.74 22.71
CA ALA A 245 11.76 -0.79 23.04
C ALA A 245 10.95 -1.47 21.93
N ARG A 246 11.34 -1.24 20.67
CA ARG A 246 10.68 -1.84 19.52
C ARG A 246 10.95 -3.34 19.39
N ASP A 247 12.18 -3.77 19.64
CA ASP A 247 12.55 -5.18 19.64
C ASP A 247 11.78 -5.93 20.75
N GLU A 248 11.54 -5.29 21.88
CA GLU A 248 10.71 -5.87 22.96
C GLU A 248 9.23 -5.96 22.56
N ALA A 249 8.66 -4.91 21.96
CA ALA A 249 7.28 -4.94 21.46
C ALA A 249 7.09 -6.00 20.35
N ASN A 250 8.06 -6.13 19.44
CA ASN A 250 8.05 -7.16 18.42
C ASN A 250 8.15 -8.57 19.00
N ARG A 251 9.00 -8.78 19.99
CA ARG A 251 9.10 -10.08 20.71
C ARG A 251 7.80 -10.42 21.41
N SER A 252 7.20 -9.46 22.12
CA SER A 252 5.93 -9.66 22.82
C SER A 252 4.79 -10.00 21.85
N LEU A 253 4.75 -9.33 20.68
CA LEU A 253 3.76 -9.61 19.65
C LEU A 253 4.00 -10.97 18.98
N GLY A 254 5.27 -11.34 18.72
CA GLY A 254 5.67 -12.64 18.20
C GLY A 254 5.20 -13.76 19.14
N ARG A 255 5.58 -13.67 20.42
CA ARG A 255 5.18 -14.63 21.44
C ARG A 255 3.65 -14.78 21.57
N ALA A 256 2.90 -13.68 21.57
CA ALA A 256 1.44 -13.74 21.61
C ALA A 256 0.83 -14.41 20.37
N GLY A 257 1.46 -14.24 19.21
CA GLY A 257 1.09 -14.93 17.98
C GLY A 257 1.37 -16.42 18.02
N GLU A 258 2.53 -16.83 18.52
CA GLU A 258 2.89 -18.24 18.71
C GLU A 258 1.92 -18.93 19.68
N GLU A 259 1.63 -18.30 20.84
CA GLU A 259 0.63 -18.79 21.78
C GLU A 259 -0.76 -18.97 21.13
N TRP A 260 -1.12 -18.00 20.30
CA TRP A 260 -2.37 -18.08 19.54
C TRP A 260 -2.36 -19.25 18.55
N VAL A 261 -1.24 -19.49 17.86
CA VAL A 261 -1.06 -20.60 16.92
C VAL A 261 -1.09 -21.95 17.64
N MET A 262 -0.55 -22.06 18.85
CA MET A 262 -0.70 -23.27 19.67
C MET A 262 -2.19 -23.62 19.87
N GLY A 263 -3.04 -22.64 20.17
CA GLY A 263 -4.48 -22.84 20.24
C GLY A 263 -5.13 -23.20 18.88
N PHE A 264 -4.63 -22.61 17.79
CA PHE A 264 -5.08 -22.94 16.44
C PHE A 264 -4.73 -24.40 16.07
N GLU A 265 -3.52 -24.86 16.35
CA GLU A 265 -3.09 -26.24 16.11
C GLU A 265 -3.91 -27.27 16.91
N LYS A 266 -4.22 -26.96 18.17
CA LYS A 266 -5.13 -27.78 18.97
C LYS A 266 -6.51 -27.92 18.32
N HIS A 267 -7.05 -26.81 17.83
CA HIS A 267 -8.32 -26.81 17.11
C HIS A 267 -8.21 -27.59 15.79
N ARG A 268 -7.15 -27.40 15.02
CA ARG A 268 -6.89 -28.10 13.75
C ARG A 268 -6.83 -29.61 13.94
N LEU A 269 -6.08 -30.11 14.92
CA LEU A 269 -5.98 -31.53 15.22
C LEU A 269 -7.33 -32.12 15.68
N THR A 270 -8.12 -31.35 16.43
CA THR A 270 -9.49 -31.73 16.81
C THR A 270 -10.40 -31.88 15.58
N GLU A 271 -10.36 -30.91 14.67
CA GLU A 271 -11.15 -30.99 13.42
C GLU A 271 -10.70 -32.13 12.49
N LEU A 272 -9.43 -32.50 12.53
CA LEU A 272 -8.90 -33.67 11.82
C LEU A 272 -9.27 -35.02 12.46
N GLY A 273 -9.88 -35.01 13.65
CA GLY A 273 -10.29 -36.21 14.38
C GLY A 273 -9.16 -36.93 15.13
N VAL A 274 -8.06 -36.23 15.39
CA VAL A 274 -6.85 -36.76 16.09
C VAL A 274 -6.41 -35.84 17.25
N PRO A 275 -7.32 -35.46 18.16
CA PRO A 275 -7.01 -34.49 19.21
C PRO A 275 -5.89 -34.97 20.18
N GLU A 276 -5.67 -36.27 20.32
CA GLU A 276 -4.62 -36.87 21.10
C GLU A 276 -3.21 -36.52 20.61
N LEU A 277 -3.04 -36.21 19.35
CA LEU A 277 -1.74 -35.79 18.82
C LEU A 277 -1.29 -34.43 19.37
N PHE A 278 -2.20 -33.64 19.95
CA PHE A 278 -1.81 -32.37 20.57
C PHE A 278 -0.85 -32.52 21.74
N ASP A 279 -0.87 -33.65 22.44
CA ASP A 279 0.07 -33.93 23.52
C ASP A 279 1.53 -34.04 23.06
N GLN A 280 1.74 -34.19 21.73
CA GLN A 280 3.07 -34.22 21.08
C GLN A 280 3.44 -32.88 20.43
N VAL A 281 2.54 -31.88 20.44
CA VAL A 281 2.85 -30.54 19.93
C VAL A 281 3.76 -29.82 20.91
N ASP A 282 4.90 -29.34 20.43
CA ASP A 282 5.93 -28.69 21.24
C ASP A 282 6.11 -27.23 20.81
N TRP A 283 6.00 -26.31 21.75
CA TRP A 283 6.35 -24.91 21.54
C TRP A 283 7.85 -24.73 21.74
N VAL A 284 8.60 -24.98 20.67
CA VAL A 284 10.05 -25.12 20.68
C VAL A 284 10.75 -23.80 21.01
N SER A 285 10.29 -22.68 20.44
CA SER A 285 10.85 -21.35 20.68
C SER A 285 10.70 -20.92 22.16
N ASP A 286 9.61 -21.28 22.84
CA ASP A 286 9.42 -21.01 24.27
C ASP A 286 10.38 -21.84 25.14
N ARG A 287 10.65 -23.07 24.77
CA ARG A 287 11.47 -24.01 25.53
C ARG A 287 12.97 -23.90 25.28
N LEU A 288 13.38 -23.66 24.01
CA LEU A 288 14.77 -23.70 23.59
C LEU A 288 15.29 -22.34 23.08
N GLY A 289 14.39 -21.34 22.84
CA GLY A 289 14.73 -20.09 22.16
C GLY A 289 14.84 -20.23 20.66
N ASP A 290 15.25 -19.13 19.97
CA ASP A 290 15.16 -18.93 18.51
C ASP A 290 16.22 -19.70 17.69
N GLY A 291 16.74 -20.83 18.15
CA GLY A 291 17.86 -21.52 17.51
C GLY A 291 17.47 -22.72 16.63
N ALA A 292 16.24 -23.19 16.70
CA ALA A 292 15.81 -24.42 16.04
C ALA A 292 15.46 -24.25 14.53
N GLY A 293 15.24 -23.00 14.09
CA GLY A 293 14.82 -22.70 12.71
C GLY A 293 13.30 -22.77 12.49
N TYR A 294 12.53 -22.99 13.57
CA TYR A 294 11.08 -22.98 13.61
C TYR A 294 10.59 -22.77 15.05
N ASP A 295 9.35 -22.30 15.22
CA ASP A 295 8.78 -21.97 16.52
C ASP A 295 8.01 -23.12 17.17
N ILE A 296 7.24 -23.87 16.39
CA ILE A 296 6.33 -24.90 16.88
C ILE A 296 6.53 -26.20 16.08
N LEU A 297 6.69 -27.32 16.79
CA LEU A 297 6.59 -28.64 16.22
C LEU A 297 5.17 -29.16 16.37
N SER A 298 4.48 -29.43 15.28
CA SER A 298 3.15 -30.03 15.26
C SER A 298 3.14 -31.29 14.40
N LEU A 299 1.96 -31.87 14.17
CA LEU A 299 1.79 -33.09 13.39
C LEU A 299 0.62 -32.96 12.42
N ASP A 300 0.68 -33.74 11.33
CA ASP A 300 -0.47 -34.04 10.49
C ASP A 300 -1.25 -35.24 11.03
N LYS A 301 -2.44 -35.49 10.46
CA LYS A 301 -3.29 -36.63 10.86
C LYS A 301 -2.59 -38.00 10.77
N ASP A 302 -1.59 -38.11 9.92
CA ASP A 302 -0.81 -39.35 9.71
C ASP A 302 0.42 -39.43 10.64
N GLY A 303 0.53 -38.49 11.61
CA GLY A 303 1.65 -38.43 12.57
C GLY A 303 2.95 -37.86 11.98
N LEU A 304 2.93 -37.31 10.79
CA LEU A 304 4.09 -36.66 10.18
C LEU A 304 4.32 -35.28 10.80
N TYR A 305 5.58 -34.96 11.06
CA TYR A 305 5.94 -33.67 11.66
C TYR A 305 5.66 -32.49 10.74
N ARG A 306 5.14 -31.42 11.35
CA ARG A 306 4.96 -30.07 10.79
C ARG A 306 5.86 -29.11 11.56
N TYR A 307 6.85 -28.54 10.88
CA TYR A 307 7.71 -27.50 11.43
C TYR A 307 7.11 -26.15 11.11
N ILE A 308 6.65 -25.43 12.11
CA ILE A 308 5.87 -24.20 11.94
C ILE A 308 6.70 -23.01 12.40
N GLU A 309 6.92 -22.06 11.49
CA GLU A 309 7.43 -20.72 11.76
C GLU A 309 6.27 -19.74 11.79
N VAL A 310 6.19 -18.89 12.81
CA VAL A 310 5.09 -17.96 13.03
C VAL A 310 5.54 -16.52 12.83
N LYS A 311 4.94 -15.81 11.91
CA LYS A 311 5.20 -14.38 11.70
C LYS A 311 3.94 -13.56 11.91
N THR A 312 3.90 -12.81 13.02
CA THR A 312 2.73 -12.06 13.48
C THR A 312 2.85 -10.57 13.20
N THR A 313 1.73 -9.93 12.88
CA THR A 313 1.63 -8.47 12.76
C THR A 313 0.23 -7.96 13.09
N ASN A 314 0.14 -6.78 13.67
CA ASN A 314 -1.12 -6.02 13.80
C ASN A 314 -1.53 -5.33 12.49
N GLY A 315 -0.60 -5.16 11.54
CA GLY A 315 -0.84 -4.60 10.22
C GLY A 315 -1.50 -5.58 9.25
N SER A 316 -1.55 -5.20 7.99
CA SER A 316 -2.04 -6.06 6.91
C SER A 316 -1.03 -7.15 6.54
N PHE A 317 -1.44 -8.10 5.70
CA PHE A 317 -0.55 -9.18 5.24
C PHE A 317 0.65 -8.67 4.42
N GLU A 318 0.54 -7.47 3.81
CA GLU A 318 1.62 -6.83 3.07
C GLU A 318 2.76 -6.29 3.96
N THR A 319 2.56 -6.24 5.29
CA THR A 319 3.61 -5.82 6.22
C THR A 319 4.80 -6.76 6.09
N SER A 320 5.98 -6.20 5.78
CA SER A 320 7.21 -6.98 5.70
C SER A 320 7.59 -7.58 7.06
N PHE A 321 8.25 -8.70 7.04
CA PHE A 321 8.74 -9.39 8.23
C PHE A 321 10.16 -9.88 8.00
N VAL A 322 10.86 -10.19 9.09
CA VAL A 322 12.23 -10.69 9.04
C VAL A 322 12.20 -12.22 9.08
N ILE A 323 13.02 -12.82 8.22
CA ILE A 323 13.37 -14.24 8.26
C ILE A 323 14.86 -14.32 8.59
N SER A 324 15.22 -15.09 9.60
CA SER A 324 16.61 -15.35 9.93
C SER A 324 17.24 -16.31 8.90
N HIS A 325 18.57 -16.30 8.85
CA HIS A 325 19.29 -17.25 7.98
C HIS A 325 18.96 -18.71 8.33
N ASN A 326 18.91 -19.02 9.63
CA ASN A 326 18.60 -20.34 10.15
C ASN A 326 17.19 -20.82 9.74
N GLU A 327 16.16 -19.98 9.88
CA GLU A 327 14.80 -20.29 9.43
C GLU A 327 14.74 -20.54 7.91
N LEU A 328 15.48 -19.73 7.14
CA LEU A 328 15.55 -19.89 5.69
C LEU A 328 16.21 -21.21 5.29
N GLU A 329 17.37 -21.52 5.84
CA GLU A 329 18.08 -22.78 5.57
C GLU A 329 17.23 -23.99 6.00
N PHE A 330 16.65 -23.95 7.20
CA PHE A 330 15.81 -25.03 7.71
C PHE A 330 14.59 -25.28 6.79
N SER A 331 13.97 -24.20 6.27
CA SER A 331 12.87 -24.35 5.30
C SER A 331 13.27 -25.07 4.01
N GLN A 332 14.53 -24.94 3.60
CA GLN A 332 15.08 -25.64 2.43
C GLN A 332 15.38 -27.11 2.75
N GLU A 333 15.88 -27.39 3.95
CA GLU A 333 16.23 -28.75 4.38
C GLU A 333 15.02 -29.67 4.54
N VAL A 334 13.97 -29.18 5.23
CA VAL A 334 12.78 -29.99 5.49
C VAL A 334 11.68 -29.84 4.46
N ALA A 335 11.81 -28.85 3.56
CA ALA A 335 10.97 -28.58 2.41
C ALA A 335 9.45 -28.74 2.69
N GLU A 336 8.83 -29.79 2.21
CA GLU A 336 7.39 -30.03 2.27
C GLU A 336 6.81 -30.10 3.70
N ARG A 337 7.67 -30.29 4.71
CA ARG A 337 7.29 -30.32 6.13
C ARG A 337 7.43 -28.96 6.82
N PHE A 338 7.95 -27.95 6.14
CA PHE A 338 8.02 -26.57 6.66
C PHE A 338 6.74 -25.80 6.35
N TYR A 339 6.26 -25.06 7.33
CA TYR A 339 5.04 -24.25 7.24
C TYR A 339 5.29 -22.88 7.82
N LEU A 340 5.15 -21.82 7.00
CA LEU A 340 5.14 -20.45 7.47
C LEU A 340 3.70 -20.01 7.74
N TYR A 341 3.39 -19.78 9.01
CA TYR A 341 2.10 -19.26 9.47
C TYR A 341 2.16 -17.74 9.56
N ARG A 342 1.53 -17.06 8.60
CA ARG A 342 1.45 -15.60 8.58
C ARG A 342 0.18 -15.13 9.24
N LEU A 343 0.29 -14.69 10.50
CA LEU A 343 -0.79 -14.13 11.30
C LEU A 343 -0.78 -12.60 11.17
N PHE A 344 -1.88 -12.01 10.72
CA PHE A 344 -1.99 -10.57 10.46
C PHE A 344 -3.33 -10.01 10.96
N GLN A 345 -3.42 -8.67 11.09
CA GLN A 345 -4.54 -7.98 11.75
C GLN A 345 -4.81 -8.52 13.17
N PHE A 346 -3.77 -8.99 13.85
CA PHE A 346 -3.84 -9.80 15.04
C PHE A 346 -4.66 -9.15 16.16
N ARG A 347 -4.49 -7.85 16.36
CA ARG A 347 -5.15 -7.09 17.42
C ARG A 347 -6.68 -7.01 17.30
N ARG A 348 -7.23 -7.01 16.06
CA ARG A 348 -8.66 -6.70 15.81
C ARG A 348 -9.45 -7.85 15.24
N ASP A 349 -9.01 -8.37 14.14
CA ASP A 349 -9.67 -9.43 13.38
C ASP A 349 -8.60 -10.34 12.78
N PRO A 350 -8.01 -11.22 13.62
CA PRO A 350 -6.88 -12.03 13.20
C PRO A 350 -7.22 -12.87 11.98
N LYS A 351 -6.31 -12.83 11.00
CA LYS A 351 -6.34 -13.64 9.79
C LYS A 351 -5.04 -14.42 9.70
N LEU A 352 -5.14 -15.63 9.20
CA LEU A 352 -4.02 -16.54 9.01
C LEU A 352 -4.00 -17.04 7.57
N PHE A 353 -2.86 -16.96 6.92
CA PHE A 353 -2.58 -17.84 5.78
C PHE A 353 -1.33 -18.67 6.04
N ILE A 354 -1.24 -19.78 5.36
CA ILE A 354 -0.17 -20.77 5.54
C ILE A 354 0.54 -20.94 4.20
N LEU A 355 1.87 -20.77 4.20
CA LEU A 355 2.73 -21.18 3.10
C LEU A 355 3.41 -22.50 3.48
N ASN A 356 3.45 -23.45 2.57
CA ASN A 356 4.11 -24.72 2.76
C ASN A 356 5.32 -24.85 1.84
N GLY A 357 6.40 -25.37 2.35
CA GLY A 357 7.60 -25.68 1.59
C GLY A 357 8.72 -24.66 1.70
N ASP A 358 9.68 -24.74 0.80
CA ASP A 358 10.84 -23.84 0.72
C ASP A 358 10.39 -22.39 0.49
N ILE A 359 10.52 -21.57 1.54
CA ILE A 359 10.07 -20.16 1.52
C ILE A 359 10.94 -19.27 0.63
N SER A 360 12.16 -19.68 0.28
CA SER A 360 13.00 -18.94 -0.66
C SER A 360 12.40 -18.85 -2.07
N LYS A 361 11.56 -19.80 -2.44
CA LYS A 361 10.86 -19.86 -3.73
C LYS A 361 9.56 -19.06 -3.74
N GLN A 362 9.06 -18.71 -2.58
CA GLN A 362 7.74 -18.09 -2.41
C GLN A 362 7.81 -16.61 -1.99
N LEU A 363 8.92 -16.19 -1.36
CA LEU A 363 9.12 -14.86 -0.81
C LEU A 363 10.16 -14.07 -1.61
N SER A 364 9.99 -12.74 -1.67
CA SER A 364 11.01 -11.83 -2.16
C SER A 364 11.97 -11.48 -1.02
N LEU A 365 13.14 -12.08 -1.01
CA LEU A 365 14.12 -11.92 0.05
C LEU A 365 15.10 -10.78 -0.25
N LYS A 366 15.47 -10.03 0.81
CA LYS A 366 16.45 -8.96 0.77
C LYS A 366 17.31 -9.04 2.02
N ALA A 367 18.63 -9.20 1.84
CA ALA A 367 19.56 -9.19 2.96
C ALA A 367 19.51 -7.87 3.71
N LEU A 368 19.42 -7.92 5.05
CA LEU A 368 19.42 -6.78 5.95
C LEU A 368 20.78 -6.58 6.62
N ASP A 369 21.35 -7.64 7.13
CA ASP A 369 22.61 -7.63 7.88
C ASP A 369 23.55 -8.75 7.42
N PHE A 370 24.85 -8.56 7.68
CA PHE A 370 25.90 -9.52 7.41
C PHE A 370 26.82 -9.63 8.63
N ARG A 371 27.19 -10.84 9.02
CA ARG A 371 28.30 -11.05 9.96
C ARG A 371 29.61 -10.93 9.20
N ALA A 372 30.53 -10.06 9.67
CA ALA A 372 31.83 -9.88 9.06
C ALA A 372 32.95 -10.39 9.97
N SER A 373 33.99 -11.00 9.40
CA SER A 373 35.24 -11.32 10.04
C SER A 373 36.41 -10.95 9.11
N PHE A 374 37.58 -10.74 9.68
CA PHE A 374 38.78 -10.55 8.86
C PHE A 374 39.13 -11.84 8.13
N ARG A 375 39.54 -11.72 6.88
CA ARG A 375 40.12 -12.87 6.15
C ARG A 375 41.48 -13.19 6.74
N GLU A 376 41.73 -14.45 7.01
CA GLU A 376 43.09 -14.90 7.30
C GLU A 376 43.96 -14.61 6.07
N GLN A 377 45.09 -13.94 6.30
CA GLN A 377 46.12 -13.80 5.25
C GLN A 377 46.91 -15.12 5.24
N PHE A 378 46.75 -15.86 4.14
CA PHE A 378 47.62 -17.01 3.83
C PHE A 378 48.91 -16.54 3.24
#